data_9a8377e45883017a4ccd7bcda1e8a9ee
#
_entry.id   9a8377e45883017a4ccd7bcda1e8a9ee
#
_cell.length_a   1.000
_cell.length_b   1.000
_cell.length_c   1.000
_cell.angle_alpha   90.00
_cell.angle_beta   90.00
_cell.angle_gamma   90.00
#
_symmetry.space_group_name_H-M   'P 1'
#
loop_
_entity.id
_entity.type
_entity.pdbx_description
1 polymer ?
#
loop_
_entity_poly.entity_id
_entity_poly.type
_entity_poly.pdbx_seq_one_letter_code
_entity_poly.pdbx_strand_id
1 'polypeptide(L)'
;MTILDSPPVTAASKIFNFPRNAWYVAAWDHEVTAKQPLARTIADRPLALWRNSDGRAVALADACWHRLAPLSKGKVLGDEIQCPYHGLRYNSAGRCTSMPAQETINPSAIVPSYPVVERHRYVWVWVGDPDLADPSSVPDMHQMDSPDWAGDGETIYAPCNYQLVLDNLMDLTHEEFVHSSSIGQDELSEAEFEVSHSDRGVTVTRWMRDIDAPPFWLKNMRDRFPGFTGKVDRWQIIHFEAPSTIRIDVGVAKAGTGAPEGDRSQGVNGFVMNTITPETARTSHYFWAFMRNYRLESQTITTQLRQGVHGVFGEDEDMLAAQQRAIDANPDHEFYSLNIDAGGMWVRRILDRMLQAEGLPAAAAAK
;
A
#
# COMPACT_ATOMS: atom_id res chain seq x y z
N MET A 1 -17.77 -3.76 22.38
CA MET A 1 -16.72 -3.17 23.23
C MET A 1 -16.59 -1.73 22.78
N THR A 2 -17.04 -0.80 23.58
CA THR A 2 -17.12 0.63 23.22
C THR A 2 -15.73 1.23 23.13
N ILE A 3 -15.45 2.06 22.12
CA ILE A 3 -14.17 2.74 21.84
C ILE A 3 -13.71 3.64 23.03
N LEU A 4 -14.58 3.90 23.99
CA LEU A 4 -14.38 4.82 25.11
C LEU A 4 -13.27 4.45 26.12
N ASP A 5 -12.66 3.26 26.03
CA ASP A 5 -11.62 2.80 26.96
C ASP A 5 -10.18 2.91 26.43
N SER A 6 -9.96 3.56 25.29
CA SER A 6 -8.60 3.77 24.79
C SER A 6 -8.10 5.16 25.21
N PRO A 7 -6.86 5.28 25.73
CA PRO A 7 -6.30 6.59 26.07
C PRO A 7 -6.13 7.43 24.80
N PRO A 8 -6.26 8.76 24.90
CA PRO A 8 -6.11 9.66 23.76
C PRO A 8 -4.68 9.54 23.19
N VAL A 9 -4.57 9.49 21.86
CA VAL A 9 -3.30 9.49 21.14
C VAL A 9 -2.92 10.93 20.82
N THR A 10 -1.78 11.43 21.34
CA THR A 10 -1.31 12.78 21.02
C THR A 10 -0.55 12.83 19.71
N ALA A 11 -0.48 13.99 19.07
CA ALA A 11 0.33 14.19 17.86
C ALA A 11 1.83 13.97 18.12
N ALA A 12 2.32 14.32 19.33
CA ALA A 12 3.71 14.11 19.74
C ALA A 12 4.02 12.62 20.04
N SER A 13 3.03 11.83 20.46
CA SER A 13 3.19 10.39 20.67
C SER A 13 3.31 9.60 19.36
N LYS A 14 3.13 10.26 18.22
CA LYS A 14 3.36 9.73 16.88
C LYS A 14 4.86 9.80 16.53
N ILE A 15 5.72 9.16 17.33
CA ILE A 15 7.03 8.74 16.85
C ILE A 15 6.72 7.64 15.84
N PHE A 16 6.77 8.02 14.58
CA PHE A 16 6.45 7.14 13.46
C PHE A 16 7.58 6.14 13.27
N ASN A 17 7.56 5.08 14.07
CA ASN A 17 8.36 3.91 13.81
C ASN A 17 7.65 3.05 12.77
N PHE A 18 8.46 2.28 12.05
CA PHE A 18 7.97 1.36 11.05
C PHE A 18 8.27 -0.06 11.50
N PRO A 19 7.30 -1.01 11.46
CA PRO A 19 7.60 -2.42 11.57
C PRO A 19 8.64 -2.80 10.49
N ARG A 20 9.78 -3.35 10.90
CA ARG A 20 10.86 -3.70 9.98
C ARG A 20 10.81 -5.15 9.54
N ASN A 21 10.37 -6.04 10.44
CA ASN A 21 10.16 -7.46 10.13
C ASN A 21 8.85 -7.61 9.35
N ALA A 22 8.84 -7.08 8.13
CA ALA A 22 7.67 -7.03 7.27
C ALA A 22 8.05 -6.88 5.79
N TRP A 23 7.18 -7.32 4.90
CA TRP A 23 7.26 -7.09 3.46
C TRP A 23 6.64 -5.75 3.10
N TYR A 24 7.36 -4.97 2.31
CA TYR A 24 6.88 -3.73 1.71
C TYR A 24 7.06 -3.79 0.20
N VAL A 25 6.13 -3.21 -0.55
CA VAL A 25 6.30 -3.03 -1.99
C VAL A 25 7.36 -1.96 -2.23
N ALA A 26 8.41 -2.32 -2.94
CA ALA A 26 9.46 -1.40 -3.35
C ALA A 26 9.16 -0.74 -4.70
N ALA A 27 8.55 -1.48 -5.62
CA ALA A 27 8.32 -1.04 -6.99
C ALA A 27 7.27 -1.92 -7.68
N TRP A 28 6.72 -1.44 -8.78
CA TRP A 28 6.15 -2.31 -9.79
C TRP A 28 7.25 -3.18 -10.41
N ASP A 29 6.91 -4.39 -10.82
CA ASP A 29 7.87 -5.34 -11.40
C ASP A 29 8.60 -4.79 -12.63
N HIS A 30 7.90 -4.00 -13.45
CA HIS A 30 8.44 -3.38 -14.67
C HIS A 30 9.34 -2.17 -14.41
N GLU A 31 9.33 -1.56 -13.22
CA GLU A 31 10.21 -0.44 -12.85
C GLU A 31 11.63 -0.93 -12.56
N VAL A 32 11.78 -2.18 -12.06
CA VAL A 32 13.09 -2.75 -11.75
C VAL A 32 13.68 -3.39 -13.00
N THR A 33 14.77 -2.83 -13.53
CA THR A 33 15.35 -3.24 -14.80
C THR A 33 16.80 -3.70 -14.68
N ALA A 34 17.30 -4.40 -15.71
CA ALA A 34 18.71 -4.74 -15.86
C ALA A 34 19.57 -3.61 -16.47
N LYS A 35 18.96 -2.47 -16.81
CA LYS A 35 19.66 -1.37 -17.48
C LYS A 35 20.30 -0.39 -16.51
N GLN A 36 19.56 -0.05 -15.47
CA GLN A 36 20.00 0.91 -14.46
C GLN A 36 19.39 0.56 -13.11
N PRO A 37 20.08 0.87 -11.99
CA PRO A 37 19.53 0.68 -10.67
C PRO A 37 18.37 1.66 -10.42
N LEU A 38 17.36 1.19 -9.69
CA LEU A 38 16.28 2.01 -9.15
C LEU A 38 16.61 2.36 -7.70
N ALA A 39 16.59 3.65 -7.35
CA ALA A 39 16.69 4.11 -5.96
C ALA A 39 15.31 4.05 -5.31
N ARG A 40 15.23 3.51 -4.09
CA ARG A 40 14.01 3.53 -3.28
C ARG A 40 14.38 3.62 -1.80
N THR A 41 13.67 4.44 -1.05
CA THR A 41 13.78 4.43 0.41
C THR A 41 12.57 3.73 1.00
N ILE A 42 12.79 2.79 1.92
CA ILE A 42 11.74 2.04 2.62
C ILE A 42 12.04 2.06 4.11
N ALA A 43 11.13 2.59 4.92
CA ALA A 43 11.27 2.67 6.38
C ALA A 43 12.62 3.29 6.79
N ASP A 44 12.95 4.46 6.24
CA ASP A 44 14.22 5.18 6.40
C ASP A 44 15.47 4.43 5.91
N ARG A 45 15.31 3.38 5.09
CA ARG A 45 16.43 2.62 4.53
C ARG A 45 16.56 2.86 3.03
N PRO A 46 17.60 3.57 2.56
CA PRO A 46 17.86 3.71 1.13
C PRO A 46 18.31 2.38 0.53
N LEU A 47 17.68 1.99 -0.58
CA LEU A 47 17.90 0.76 -1.32
C LEU A 47 18.23 1.06 -2.78
N ALA A 48 19.11 0.24 -3.36
CA ALA A 48 19.35 0.15 -4.79
C ALA A 48 18.79 -1.19 -5.30
N LEU A 49 17.85 -1.13 -6.25
CA LEU A 49 17.22 -2.30 -6.85
C LEU A 49 17.61 -2.43 -8.31
N TRP A 50 17.82 -3.65 -8.78
CA TRP A 50 18.06 -3.95 -10.21
C TRP A 50 17.68 -5.39 -10.53
N ARG A 51 17.66 -5.76 -11.82
CA ARG A 51 17.54 -7.16 -12.23
C ARG A 51 18.91 -7.73 -12.61
N ASN A 52 19.20 -8.92 -12.09
CA ASN A 52 20.36 -9.70 -12.47
C ASN A 52 20.16 -10.39 -13.83
N SER A 53 21.16 -11.12 -14.32
CA SER A 53 21.12 -11.83 -15.60
C SER A 53 20.05 -12.93 -15.68
N ASP A 54 19.64 -13.50 -14.54
CA ASP A 54 18.52 -14.46 -14.46
C ASP A 54 17.14 -13.76 -14.52
N GLY A 55 17.10 -12.43 -14.61
CA GLY A 55 15.88 -11.64 -14.59
C GLY A 55 15.26 -11.46 -13.21
N ARG A 56 15.93 -11.85 -12.13
CA ARG A 56 15.44 -11.72 -10.75
C ARG A 56 15.75 -10.33 -10.19
N ALA A 57 14.82 -9.77 -9.45
CA ALA A 57 15.06 -8.52 -8.73
C ALA A 57 16.00 -8.74 -7.54
N VAL A 58 16.91 -7.79 -7.35
CA VAL A 58 17.90 -7.74 -6.28
C VAL A 58 17.77 -6.40 -5.55
N ALA A 59 17.93 -6.40 -4.22
CA ALA A 59 17.94 -5.20 -3.40
C ALA A 59 19.18 -5.19 -2.48
N LEU A 60 19.97 -4.13 -2.56
CA LEU A 60 21.07 -3.83 -1.64
C LEU A 60 20.84 -2.50 -0.94
N ALA A 61 21.50 -2.29 0.21
CA ALA A 61 21.60 -0.94 0.79
C ALA A 61 22.23 0.01 -0.22
N ASP A 62 21.65 1.19 -0.40
CA ASP A 62 22.12 2.18 -1.36
C ASP A 62 23.30 2.98 -0.83
N ALA A 63 24.33 2.27 -0.35
CA ALA A 63 25.51 2.84 0.26
C ALA A 63 26.74 1.96 0.02
N CYS A 64 27.66 2.44 -0.81
CA CYS A 64 28.92 1.75 -1.08
C CYS A 64 29.74 1.61 0.22
N TRP A 65 30.26 0.40 0.49
CA TRP A 65 31.08 0.10 1.67
C TRP A 65 32.25 1.06 1.87
N HIS A 66 32.84 1.59 0.77
CA HIS A 66 34.04 2.42 0.85
C HIS A 66 33.77 3.82 1.44
N ARG A 67 32.81 4.58 0.91
CA ARG A 67 32.55 5.98 1.26
C ARG A 67 31.06 6.35 1.22
N LEU A 68 30.19 5.37 1.37
CA LEU A 68 28.73 5.53 1.38
C LEU A 68 28.13 6.20 0.13
N ALA A 69 28.88 6.20 -0.99
CA ALA A 69 28.34 6.72 -2.25
C ALA A 69 27.12 5.88 -2.69
N PRO A 70 26.01 6.51 -3.12
CA PRO A 70 24.81 5.77 -3.53
C PRO A 70 25.10 4.83 -4.71
N LEU A 71 24.81 3.53 -4.53
CA LEU A 71 24.97 2.52 -5.58
C LEU A 71 23.95 2.72 -6.69
N SER A 72 22.79 3.26 -6.37
CA SER A 72 21.73 3.61 -7.34
C SER A 72 22.15 4.64 -8.39
N LYS A 73 23.21 5.41 -8.13
CA LYS A 73 23.83 6.32 -9.10
C LYS A 73 24.84 5.63 -10.02
N GLY A 74 25.08 4.34 -9.79
CA GLY A 74 26.04 3.53 -10.52
C GLY A 74 25.50 2.86 -11.77
N LYS A 75 26.04 1.69 -12.09
CA LYS A 75 25.70 0.92 -13.30
C LYS A 75 25.43 -0.52 -12.93
N VAL A 76 24.47 -1.13 -13.61
CA VAL A 76 24.28 -2.58 -13.61
C VAL A 76 25.23 -3.21 -14.63
N LEU A 77 25.97 -4.23 -14.22
CA LEU A 77 26.90 -4.99 -15.06
C LEU A 77 26.60 -6.49 -14.92
N GLY A 78 25.51 -6.94 -15.57
CA GLY A 78 25.02 -8.31 -15.42
C GLY A 78 24.52 -8.56 -13.98
N ASP A 79 25.23 -9.45 -13.27
CA ASP A 79 24.88 -9.83 -11.88
C ASP A 79 25.42 -8.87 -10.83
N GLU A 80 26.09 -7.79 -11.23
CA GLU A 80 26.75 -6.88 -10.34
C GLU A 80 26.26 -5.44 -10.48
N ILE A 81 26.35 -4.69 -9.38
CA ILE A 81 26.19 -3.24 -9.37
C ILE A 81 27.56 -2.59 -9.14
N GLN A 82 27.91 -1.61 -9.97
CA GLN A 82 29.17 -0.85 -9.88
C GLN A 82 28.95 0.50 -9.22
N CYS A 83 29.68 0.76 -8.14
CA CYS A 83 29.71 2.08 -7.50
C CYS A 83 30.22 3.15 -8.47
N PRO A 84 29.54 4.31 -8.58
CA PRO A 84 29.91 5.35 -9.54
C PRO A 84 31.16 6.13 -9.12
N TYR A 85 31.58 6.01 -7.85
CA TYR A 85 32.64 6.85 -7.30
C TYR A 85 34.05 6.29 -7.59
N HIS A 86 34.31 5.02 -7.19
CA HIS A 86 35.62 4.40 -7.36
C HIS A 86 35.55 3.04 -8.07
N GLY A 87 34.41 2.68 -8.65
CA GLY A 87 34.25 1.49 -9.47
C GLY A 87 34.19 0.16 -8.72
N LEU A 88 34.06 0.16 -7.37
CA LEU A 88 33.86 -1.08 -6.63
C LEU A 88 32.59 -1.78 -7.15
N ARG A 89 32.64 -3.12 -7.29
CA ARG A 89 31.49 -3.90 -7.74
C ARG A 89 30.99 -4.81 -6.64
N TYR A 90 29.70 -5.00 -6.60
CA TYR A 90 29.02 -5.85 -5.63
C TYR A 90 28.08 -6.82 -6.35
N ASN A 91 28.12 -8.08 -5.97
CA ASN A 91 27.17 -9.08 -6.46
C ASN A 91 25.80 -8.98 -5.75
N SER A 92 24.85 -9.84 -6.14
CA SER A 92 23.50 -9.88 -5.56
C SER A 92 23.45 -10.17 -4.06
N ALA A 93 24.50 -10.77 -3.48
CA ALA A 93 24.63 -10.97 -2.04
C ALA A 93 25.34 -9.81 -1.32
N GLY A 94 25.59 -8.71 -2.02
CA GLY A 94 26.29 -7.54 -1.48
C GLY A 94 27.80 -7.68 -1.27
N ARG A 95 28.40 -8.80 -1.66
CA ARG A 95 29.85 -9.00 -1.53
C ARG A 95 30.60 -8.22 -2.61
N CYS A 96 31.64 -7.51 -2.21
CA CYS A 96 32.52 -6.87 -3.17
C CYS A 96 33.28 -7.90 -4.01
N THR A 97 33.22 -7.76 -5.33
CA THR A 97 33.84 -8.66 -6.32
C THR A 97 34.99 -8.02 -7.07
N SER A 98 35.10 -6.67 -7.02
CA SER A 98 36.18 -5.93 -7.70
C SER A 98 36.47 -4.61 -6.98
N MET A 99 37.78 -4.36 -6.81
CA MET A 99 38.33 -3.10 -6.31
C MET A 99 39.40 -2.59 -7.30
N PRO A 100 39.06 -1.70 -8.24
CA PRO A 100 39.98 -1.30 -9.33
C PRO A 100 41.31 -0.72 -8.87
N ALA A 101 41.36 -0.12 -7.67
CA ALA A 101 42.55 0.55 -7.14
C ALA A 101 43.53 -0.40 -6.41
N GLN A 102 43.19 -1.69 -6.25
CA GLN A 102 44.02 -2.65 -5.52
C GLN A 102 43.74 -4.11 -5.95
N GLU A 103 44.75 -4.98 -5.78
CA GLU A 103 44.62 -6.40 -6.17
C GLU A 103 43.84 -7.22 -5.15
N THR A 104 43.93 -6.85 -3.86
CA THR A 104 43.28 -7.62 -2.80
C THR A 104 41.98 -6.99 -2.36
N ILE A 105 40.92 -7.81 -2.39
CA ILE A 105 39.59 -7.42 -1.89
C ILE A 105 39.53 -7.66 -0.38
N ASN A 106 39.19 -6.63 0.38
CA ASN A 106 38.92 -6.78 1.81
C ASN A 106 37.70 -7.68 2.04
N PRO A 107 37.82 -8.79 2.79
CA PRO A 107 36.69 -9.71 3.06
C PRO A 107 35.50 -9.05 3.76
N SER A 108 35.72 -7.95 4.50
CA SER A 108 34.62 -7.18 5.15
C SER A 108 33.93 -6.22 4.22
N ALA A 109 34.35 -6.10 2.96
CA ALA A 109 33.69 -5.25 1.97
C ALA A 109 32.35 -5.87 1.51
N ILE A 110 31.34 -5.73 2.37
CA ILE A 110 30.00 -6.26 2.18
C ILE A 110 29.00 -5.12 2.37
N VAL A 111 28.10 -4.98 1.43
CA VAL A 111 26.91 -4.12 1.51
C VAL A 111 25.72 -4.97 1.93
N PRO A 112 24.87 -4.55 2.87
CA PRO A 112 23.70 -5.31 3.26
C PRO A 112 22.81 -5.62 2.05
N SER A 113 22.38 -6.89 1.94
CA SER A 113 21.38 -7.35 0.96
C SER A 113 20.05 -7.62 1.67
N TYR A 114 18.96 -7.44 0.95
CA TYR A 114 17.62 -7.60 1.48
C TYR A 114 16.89 -8.74 0.73
N PRO A 115 16.09 -9.58 1.45
CA PRO A 115 15.24 -10.56 0.81
C PRO A 115 14.23 -9.89 -0.13
N VAL A 116 14.03 -10.47 -1.30
CA VAL A 116 13.12 -9.98 -2.35
C VAL A 116 12.17 -11.09 -2.77
N VAL A 117 10.90 -10.74 -2.96
CA VAL A 117 9.87 -11.58 -3.57
C VAL A 117 9.20 -10.80 -4.71
N GLU A 118 9.02 -11.44 -5.86
CA GLU A 118 8.23 -10.90 -6.96
C GLU A 118 6.88 -11.62 -6.99
N ARG A 119 5.80 -10.90 -6.72
CA ARG A 119 4.43 -11.43 -6.65
C ARG A 119 3.42 -10.33 -6.90
N HIS A 120 2.33 -10.65 -7.58
CA HIS A 120 1.21 -9.74 -7.80
C HIS A 120 1.63 -8.44 -8.50
N ARG A 121 2.47 -8.55 -9.54
CA ARG A 121 3.03 -7.42 -10.33
C ARG A 121 3.91 -6.46 -9.52
N TYR A 122 4.30 -6.82 -8.29
CA TYR A 122 5.15 -6.02 -7.41
C TYR A 122 6.46 -6.72 -7.06
N VAL A 123 7.47 -5.89 -6.79
CA VAL A 123 8.72 -6.28 -6.13
C VAL A 123 8.58 -5.94 -4.65
N TRP A 124 8.51 -6.98 -3.82
CA TRP A 124 8.44 -6.88 -2.36
C TRP A 124 9.82 -7.01 -1.76
N VAL A 125 10.13 -6.17 -0.77
CA VAL A 125 11.41 -6.21 -0.03
C VAL A 125 11.14 -6.35 1.46
N TRP A 126 11.87 -7.25 2.09
CA TRP A 126 11.90 -7.40 3.55
C TRP A 126 13.01 -6.54 4.12
N VAL A 127 12.67 -5.57 4.98
CA VAL A 127 13.65 -4.58 5.49
C VAL A 127 14.15 -4.85 6.91
N GLY A 128 13.68 -5.92 7.55
CA GLY A 128 14.05 -6.35 8.89
C GLY A 128 15.14 -7.40 8.93
N ASP A 129 15.10 -8.26 9.95
CA ASP A 129 15.99 -9.42 10.10
C ASP A 129 15.74 -10.42 8.95
N PRO A 130 16.72 -10.71 8.10
CA PRO A 130 16.53 -11.58 6.95
C PRO A 130 16.17 -13.02 7.33
N ASP A 131 16.55 -13.49 8.52
CA ASP A 131 16.23 -14.84 9.00
C ASP A 131 14.74 -15.01 9.34
N LEU A 132 14.00 -13.90 9.49
CA LEU A 132 12.55 -13.87 9.72
C LEU A 132 11.74 -13.66 8.44
N ALA A 133 12.37 -13.49 7.30
CA ALA A 133 11.70 -13.24 6.03
C ALA A 133 10.99 -14.50 5.51
N ASP A 134 9.69 -14.59 5.76
CA ASP A 134 8.84 -15.65 5.24
C ASP A 134 8.08 -15.20 3.98
N PRO A 135 8.40 -15.73 2.78
CA PRO A 135 7.70 -15.40 1.55
C PRO A 135 6.18 -15.71 1.57
N SER A 136 5.73 -16.62 2.43
CA SER A 136 4.31 -16.96 2.56
C SER A 136 3.51 -15.84 3.24
N SER A 137 4.18 -14.94 3.96
CA SER A 137 3.56 -13.78 4.62
C SER A 137 3.40 -12.54 3.72
N VAL A 138 3.75 -12.63 2.44
CA VAL A 138 3.39 -11.60 1.45
C VAL A 138 1.88 -11.60 1.27
N PRO A 139 1.20 -10.45 1.42
CA PRO A 139 -0.25 -10.35 1.29
C PRO A 139 -0.79 -10.90 -0.03
N ASP A 140 -1.92 -11.59 0.04
CA ASP A 140 -2.58 -12.10 -1.16
C ASP A 140 -3.28 -10.97 -1.92
N MET A 141 -2.82 -10.71 -3.12
CA MET A 141 -3.38 -9.76 -4.08
C MET A 141 -3.59 -10.43 -5.45
N HIS A 142 -4.04 -11.69 -5.46
CA HIS A 142 -4.14 -12.51 -6.67
C HIS A 142 -4.98 -11.87 -7.78
N GLN A 143 -5.88 -10.93 -7.49
CA GLN A 143 -6.61 -10.19 -8.51
C GLN A 143 -5.69 -9.39 -9.44
N MET A 144 -4.46 -9.11 -9.01
CA MET A 144 -3.47 -8.37 -9.81
C MET A 144 -2.91 -9.19 -10.99
N ASP A 145 -2.88 -10.51 -10.87
CA ASP A 145 -2.27 -11.44 -11.83
C ASP A 145 -3.20 -12.61 -12.25
N SER A 146 -4.41 -12.70 -11.69
CA SER A 146 -5.41 -13.68 -12.09
C SER A 146 -6.05 -13.32 -13.44
N PRO A 147 -6.28 -14.30 -14.35
CA PRO A 147 -6.95 -14.07 -15.62
C PRO A 147 -8.44 -13.69 -15.49
N ASP A 148 -9.03 -13.88 -14.31
CA ASP A 148 -10.43 -13.53 -14.03
C ASP A 148 -10.63 -12.05 -13.72
N TRP A 149 -9.54 -11.30 -13.67
CA TRP A 149 -9.52 -9.87 -13.34
C TRP A 149 -8.73 -9.09 -14.37
N ALA A 150 -9.16 -7.87 -14.63
CA ALA A 150 -8.44 -6.92 -15.47
C ALA A 150 -8.40 -5.55 -14.81
N GLY A 151 -7.27 -4.91 -14.88
CA GLY A 151 -7.08 -3.59 -14.29
C GLY A 151 -5.65 -3.10 -14.41
N ASP A 152 -5.45 -1.90 -13.92
CA ASP A 152 -4.15 -1.26 -13.89
C ASP A 152 -4.10 -0.28 -12.71
N GLY A 153 -2.91 0.25 -12.45
CA GLY A 153 -2.68 1.16 -11.34
C GLY A 153 -1.49 2.06 -11.55
N GLU A 154 -1.14 2.76 -10.49
CA GLU A 154 -0.06 3.74 -10.49
C GLU A 154 0.60 3.79 -9.10
N THR A 155 1.64 4.62 -9.00
CA THR A 155 2.26 4.98 -7.73
C THR A 155 2.05 6.47 -7.49
N ILE A 156 1.54 6.80 -6.30
CA ILE A 156 1.45 8.18 -5.81
C ILE A 156 2.57 8.38 -4.78
N TYR A 157 3.27 9.48 -4.86
CA TYR A 157 4.18 9.92 -3.82
C TYR A 157 3.43 10.79 -2.82
N ALA A 158 3.04 10.19 -1.68
CA ALA A 158 2.25 10.87 -0.68
C ALA A 158 3.14 11.64 0.31
N PRO A 159 3.05 12.98 0.39
CA PRO A 159 3.84 13.81 1.32
C PRO A 159 3.24 13.79 2.73
N CYS A 160 2.95 12.61 3.22
CA CYS A 160 2.42 12.35 4.56
C CYS A 160 2.91 11.00 5.10
N ASN A 161 2.74 10.82 6.41
CA ASN A 161 3.00 9.54 7.05
C ASN A 161 2.04 8.46 6.51
N TYR A 162 2.57 7.24 6.31
CA TYR A 162 1.80 6.12 5.77
C TYR A 162 0.56 5.76 6.61
N GLN A 163 0.59 5.99 7.93
CA GLN A 163 -0.56 5.75 8.81
C GLN A 163 -1.74 6.67 8.51
N LEU A 164 -1.50 7.90 8.04
CA LEU A 164 -2.59 8.80 7.63
C LEU A 164 -3.32 8.26 6.41
N VAL A 165 -2.58 7.67 5.46
CA VAL A 165 -3.17 6.99 4.31
C VAL A 165 -3.95 5.74 4.75
N LEU A 166 -3.41 4.96 5.71
CA LEU A 166 -4.13 3.81 6.26
C LEU A 166 -5.41 4.22 6.97
N ASP A 167 -5.38 5.28 7.80
CA ASP A 167 -6.57 5.80 8.47
C ASP A 167 -7.64 6.24 7.46
N ASN A 168 -7.24 6.98 6.42
CA ASN A 168 -8.13 7.43 5.34
C ASN A 168 -8.79 6.24 4.63
N LEU A 169 -8.03 5.22 4.23
CA LEU A 169 -8.56 4.04 3.54
C LEU A 169 -9.38 3.11 4.44
N MET A 170 -9.19 3.14 5.75
CA MET A 170 -9.95 2.31 6.71
C MET A 170 -11.31 2.90 7.08
N ASP A 171 -11.56 4.16 6.72
CA ASP A 171 -12.86 4.82 6.85
C ASP A 171 -13.25 5.55 5.59
N LEU A 172 -14.23 5.01 4.85
CA LEU A 172 -14.72 5.58 3.60
C LEU A 172 -15.85 6.61 3.78
N THR A 173 -16.16 7.05 5.01
CA THR A 173 -17.19 8.11 5.23
C THR A 173 -16.74 9.46 4.70
N HIS A 174 -15.41 9.68 4.56
CA HIS A 174 -14.87 10.88 3.94
C HIS A 174 -15.27 11.03 2.45
N GLU A 175 -15.65 9.93 1.76
CA GLU A 175 -16.07 9.98 0.36
C GLU A 175 -17.21 10.97 0.12
N GLU A 176 -18.14 11.10 1.07
CA GLU A 176 -19.26 12.04 0.98
C GLU A 176 -18.80 13.49 0.92
N PHE A 177 -17.72 13.83 1.64
CA PHE A 177 -17.23 15.20 1.82
C PHE A 177 -16.06 15.54 0.89
N VAL A 178 -15.03 14.73 0.87
CA VAL A 178 -13.81 14.92 0.06
C VAL A 178 -14.10 14.64 -1.41
N HIS A 179 -14.87 13.57 -1.68
CA HIS A 179 -15.18 13.09 -3.04
C HIS A 179 -16.60 13.40 -3.50
N SER A 180 -17.23 14.44 -2.93
CA SER A 180 -18.63 14.82 -3.21
C SER A 180 -18.92 15.03 -4.69
N SER A 181 -17.93 15.43 -5.50
CA SER A 181 -18.07 15.66 -6.94
C SER A 181 -17.78 14.42 -7.81
N SER A 182 -17.22 13.34 -7.25
CA SER A 182 -16.74 12.19 -8.01
C SER A 182 -17.47 10.89 -7.68
N ILE A 183 -17.32 10.36 -6.47
CA ILE A 183 -17.85 9.06 -6.03
C ILE A 183 -18.72 9.13 -4.78
N GLY A 184 -18.81 10.30 -4.15
CA GLY A 184 -19.57 10.53 -2.92
C GLY A 184 -21.06 10.23 -3.09
N GLN A 185 -21.70 9.80 -1.99
CA GLN A 185 -23.11 9.45 -1.93
C GLN A 185 -23.60 9.60 -0.48
N ASP A 186 -24.73 10.28 -0.28
CA ASP A 186 -25.27 10.61 1.06
C ASP A 186 -25.58 9.36 1.91
N GLU A 187 -26.01 8.25 1.27
CA GLU A 187 -26.32 7.00 1.94
C GLU A 187 -25.09 6.33 2.58
N LEU A 188 -23.89 6.79 2.28
CA LEU A 188 -22.65 6.21 2.80
C LEU A 188 -22.48 6.49 4.29
N SER A 189 -22.71 7.72 4.74
CA SER A 189 -22.57 8.12 6.15
C SER A 189 -23.68 7.54 7.03
N GLU A 190 -24.86 7.26 6.45
CA GLU A 190 -26.01 6.70 7.16
C GLU A 190 -25.94 5.17 7.28
N ALA A 191 -25.14 4.50 6.44
CA ALA A 191 -25.07 3.04 6.41
C ALA A 191 -24.32 2.50 7.64
N GLU A 192 -24.93 1.54 8.32
CA GLU A 192 -24.26 0.79 9.40
C GLU A 192 -23.04 0.06 8.85
N PHE A 193 -22.00 -0.05 9.67
CA PHE A 193 -20.81 -0.82 9.35
C PHE A 193 -20.40 -1.75 10.49
N GLU A 194 -19.76 -2.83 10.13
CA GLU A 194 -19.24 -3.84 11.05
C GLU A 194 -17.71 -3.87 10.97
N VAL A 195 -17.06 -4.05 12.13
CA VAL A 195 -15.61 -4.19 12.22
C VAL A 195 -15.26 -5.53 12.84
N SER A 196 -14.46 -6.32 12.14
CA SER A 196 -13.84 -7.54 12.65
C SER A 196 -12.32 -7.45 12.55
N HIS A 197 -11.61 -8.18 13.38
CA HIS A 197 -10.15 -8.15 13.41
C HIS A 197 -9.55 -9.50 13.78
N SER A 198 -8.30 -9.69 13.37
CA SER A 198 -7.42 -10.80 13.74
C SER A 198 -6.10 -10.26 14.30
N ASP A 199 -5.11 -11.12 14.46
CA ASP A 199 -3.77 -10.69 14.92
C ASP A 199 -3.05 -9.79 13.91
N ARG A 200 -3.33 -9.96 12.62
CA ARG A 200 -2.66 -9.26 11.51
C ARG A 200 -3.58 -8.53 10.56
N GLY A 201 -4.88 -8.64 10.73
CA GLY A 201 -5.86 -8.11 9.79
C GLY A 201 -7.04 -7.42 10.45
N VAL A 202 -7.65 -6.49 9.71
CA VAL A 202 -8.89 -5.81 10.08
C VAL A 202 -9.82 -5.80 8.89
N THR A 203 -11.10 -6.07 9.10
CA THR A 203 -12.13 -5.96 8.06
C THR A 203 -13.20 -4.99 8.51
N VAL A 204 -13.50 -4.00 7.67
CA VAL A 204 -14.64 -3.09 7.83
C VAL A 204 -15.63 -3.39 6.72
N THR A 205 -16.86 -3.77 7.06
CA THR A 205 -17.90 -4.14 6.10
C THR A 205 -19.05 -3.15 6.15
N ARG A 206 -19.44 -2.63 5.00
CA ARG A 206 -20.58 -1.73 4.84
C ARG A 206 -21.46 -2.18 3.68
N TRP A 207 -22.77 -2.22 3.91
CA TRP A 207 -23.79 -2.52 2.91
C TRP A 207 -24.83 -1.40 2.83
N MET A 208 -25.10 -0.94 1.62
CA MET A 208 -26.17 -0.02 1.29
C MET A 208 -27.17 -0.79 0.42
N ARG A 209 -28.33 -1.09 0.97
CA ARG A 209 -29.33 -1.96 0.32
C ARG A 209 -30.42 -1.16 -0.33
N ASP A 210 -30.88 -1.63 -1.50
CA ASP A 210 -32.02 -1.08 -2.24
C ASP A 210 -31.91 0.43 -2.52
N ILE A 211 -30.70 0.87 -2.90
CA ILE A 211 -30.40 2.27 -3.20
C ILE A 211 -30.36 2.54 -4.71
N ASP A 212 -30.42 3.79 -5.10
CA ASP A 212 -30.12 4.20 -6.47
C ASP A 212 -28.62 4.07 -6.73
N ALA A 213 -28.26 3.45 -7.86
CA ALA A 213 -26.84 3.25 -8.16
C ALA A 213 -26.14 4.59 -8.45
N PRO A 214 -25.02 4.92 -7.78
CA PRO A 214 -24.21 6.08 -8.16
C PRO A 214 -23.84 6.07 -9.64
N PRO A 215 -23.62 7.25 -10.27
CA PRO A 215 -23.42 7.32 -11.72
C PRO A 215 -22.32 6.41 -12.27
N PHE A 216 -21.23 6.27 -11.57
CA PHE A 216 -20.13 5.36 -11.90
C PHE A 216 -20.62 3.90 -11.97
N TRP A 217 -21.29 3.43 -10.92
CA TRP A 217 -21.78 2.05 -10.84
C TRP A 217 -22.95 1.79 -11.79
N LEU A 218 -23.84 2.78 -11.97
CA LEU A 218 -24.95 2.68 -12.92
C LEU A 218 -24.45 2.49 -14.36
N LYS A 219 -23.41 3.21 -14.75
CA LYS A 219 -22.76 3.04 -16.06
C LYS A 219 -22.24 1.61 -16.23
N ASN A 220 -21.49 1.11 -15.25
CA ASN A 220 -20.93 -0.23 -15.30
C ASN A 220 -21.99 -1.33 -15.27
N MET A 221 -23.08 -1.14 -14.51
CA MET A 221 -24.24 -2.03 -14.53
C MET A 221 -24.92 -2.08 -15.91
N ARG A 222 -25.08 -0.92 -16.56
CA ARG A 222 -25.68 -0.86 -17.92
C ARG A 222 -24.77 -1.47 -18.98
N ASP A 223 -23.46 -1.37 -18.81
CA ASP A 223 -22.49 -2.00 -19.69
C ASP A 223 -22.57 -3.55 -19.60
N ARG A 224 -22.78 -4.09 -18.40
CA ARG A 224 -22.96 -5.54 -18.18
C ARG A 224 -24.38 -6.02 -18.43
N PHE A 225 -25.40 -5.25 -18.05
CA PHE A 225 -26.83 -5.54 -18.17
C PHE A 225 -27.54 -4.43 -18.95
N PRO A 226 -27.55 -4.50 -20.29
CA PRO A 226 -28.17 -3.47 -21.14
C PRO A 226 -29.61 -3.17 -20.73
N GLY A 227 -29.95 -1.89 -20.58
CA GLY A 227 -31.27 -1.45 -20.18
C GLY A 227 -31.53 -1.49 -18.66
N PHE A 228 -30.55 -1.78 -17.82
CA PHE A 228 -30.73 -1.74 -16.36
C PHE A 228 -31.17 -0.34 -15.88
N THR A 229 -32.24 -0.30 -15.07
CA THR A 229 -32.85 0.92 -14.49
C THR A 229 -33.28 0.74 -13.04
N GLY A 230 -33.02 -0.44 -12.46
CA GLY A 230 -33.46 -0.78 -11.10
C GLY A 230 -32.52 -0.26 -10.02
N LYS A 231 -32.90 -0.55 -8.78
CA LYS A 231 -32.08 -0.32 -7.59
C LYS A 231 -30.99 -1.38 -7.42
N VAL A 232 -30.01 -1.07 -6.57
CA VAL A 232 -28.85 -1.93 -6.30
C VAL A 232 -28.63 -2.14 -4.81
N ASP A 233 -27.98 -3.27 -4.49
CA ASP A 233 -27.28 -3.45 -3.23
C ASP A 233 -25.80 -3.12 -3.50
N ARG A 234 -25.26 -2.11 -2.81
CA ARG A 234 -23.87 -1.65 -2.89
C ARG A 234 -23.10 -2.12 -1.68
N TRP A 235 -21.85 -2.53 -1.88
CA TRP A 235 -20.94 -2.87 -0.79
C TRP A 235 -19.64 -2.15 -0.88
N GLN A 236 -19.03 -1.97 0.31
CA GLN A 236 -17.66 -1.57 0.52
C GLN A 236 -17.11 -2.44 1.66
N ILE A 237 -16.17 -3.32 1.34
CA ILE A 237 -15.55 -4.22 2.31
C ILE A 237 -14.05 -3.98 2.27
N ILE A 238 -13.55 -3.36 3.33
CA ILE A 238 -12.14 -2.97 3.45
C ILE A 238 -11.42 -4.08 4.20
N HIS A 239 -10.37 -4.63 3.62
CA HIS A 239 -9.53 -5.64 4.24
C HIS A 239 -8.12 -5.07 4.41
N PHE A 240 -7.74 -4.76 5.64
CA PHE A 240 -6.35 -4.45 5.98
C PHE A 240 -5.58 -5.72 6.31
N GLU A 241 -4.35 -5.82 5.84
CA GLU A 241 -3.35 -6.82 6.21
C GLU A 241 -2.02 -6.12 6.53
N ALA A 242 -1.50 -6.43 7.72
CA ALA A 242 -0.28 -5.79 8.21
C ALA A 242 0.95 -6.14 7.36
N PRO A 243 1.88 -5.16 7.13
CA PRO A 243 1.94 -3.88 7.83
C PRO A 243 1.14 -2.76 7.17
N SER A 244 0.80 -2.85 5.87
CA SER A 244 0.33 -1.67 5.13
C SER A 244 -0.41 -1.98 3.84
N THR A 245 -1.00 -3.17 3.73
CA THR A 245 -1.80 -3.55 2.56
C THR A 245 -3.28 -3.41 2.87
N ILE A 246 -4.02 -2.73 1.99
CA ILE A 246 -5.48 -2.59 2.08
C ILE A 246 -6.09 -2.99 0.75
N ARG A 247 -7.01 -3.95 0.79
CA ARG A 247 -7.84 -4.34 -0.35
C ARG A 247 -9.27 -3.90 -0.08
N ILE A 248 -9.83 -3.09 -0.98
CA ILE A 248 -11.21 -2.64 -0.85
C ILE A 248 -12.03 -3.36 -1.91
N ASP A 249 -12.85 -4.30 -1.47
CA ASP A 249 -13.83 -4.99 -2.30
C ASP A 249 -15.06 -4.09 -2.44
N VAL A 250 -15.32 -3.63 -3.65
CA VAL A 250 -16.38 -2.67 -3.96
C VAL A 250 -17.24 -3.16 -5.12
N GLY A 251 -18.51 -2.82 -5.08
CA GLY A 251 -19.39 -3.16 -6.19
C GLY A 251 -20.84 -2.88 -5.92
N VAL A 252 -21.63 -3.20 -6.93
CA VAL A 252 -23.10 -3.17 -6.88
C VAL A 252 -23.67 -4.39 -7.56
N ALA A 253 -24.80 -4.88 -7.06
CA ALA A 253 -25.61 -5.89 -7.72
C ALA A 253 -27.07 -5.42 -7.77
N LYS A 254 -27.91 -6.03 -8.62
CA LYS A 254 -29.35 -5.78 -8.62
C LYS A 254 -29.89 -6.03 -7.22
N ALA A 255 -30.69 -5.11 -6.70
CA ALA A 255 -31.23 -5.19 -5.35
C ALA A 255 -32.00 -6.51 -5.14
N GLY A 256 -31.79 -7.13 -3.98
CA GLY A 256 -32.47 -8.36 -3.58
C GLY A 256 -32.08 -9.63 -4.35
N THR A 257 -30.91 -9.63 -5.04
CA THR A 257 -30.42 -10.82 -5.77
C THR A 257 -29.41 -11.67 -5.00
N GLY A 258 -29.23 -11.42 -3.70
CA GLY A 258 -28.40 -12.25 -2.82
C GLY A 258 -26.95 -11.78 -2.69
N ALA A 259 -26.63 -10.54 -3.10
CA ALA A 259 -25.26 -10.03 -3.00
C ALA A 259 -24.72 -9.96 -1.56
N PRO A 260 -25.51 -9.54 -0.56
CA PRO A 260 -25.09 -9.58 0.84
C PRO A 260 -24.83 -11.01 1.37
N GLU A 261 -25.49 -12.01 0.80
CA GLU A 261 -25.33 -13.42 1.12
C GLU A 261 -24.24 -14.11 0.28
N GLY A 262 -23.54 -13.36 -0.58
CA GLY A 262 -22.40 -13.82 -1.37
C GLY A 262 -22.66 -14.06 -2.86
N ASP A 263 -23.91 -14.01 -3.34
CA ASP A 263 -24.19 -14.12 -4.78
C ASP A 263 -24.06 -12.76 -5.49
N ARG A 264 -22.91 -12.49 -6.04
CA ARG A 264 -22.60 -11.27 -6.81
C ARG A 264 -22.76 -11.44 -8.32
N SER A 265 -23.35 -12.54 -8.79
CA SER A 265 -23.47 -12.87 -10.21
C SER A 265 -24.30 -11.84 -10.99
N GLN A 266 -25.25 -11.18 -10.34
CA GLN A 266 -26.10 -10.12 -10.89
C GLN A 266 -25.53 -8.71 -10.68
N GLY A 267 -24.22 -8.59 -10.50
CA GLY A 267 -23.54 -7.34 -10.19
C GLY A 267 -22.28 -7.08 -11.00
N VAL A 268 -21.64 -5.98 -10.69
CA VAL A 268 -20.28 -5.61 -11.12
C VAL A 268 -19.41 -5.44 -9.89
N ASN A 269 -18.23 -6.05 -9.92
CA ASN A 269 -17.33 -6.05 -8.77
C ASN A 269 -15.97 -5.50 -9.18
N GLY A 270 -15.37 -4.72 -8.29
CA GLY A 270 -14.00 -4.25 -8.37
C GLY A 270 -13.26 -4.46 -7.06
N PHE A 271 -11.95 -4.52 -7.15
CA PHE A 271 -11.05 -4.42 -6.02
C PHE A 271 -10.16 -3.21 -6.19
N VAL A 272 -10.08 -2.35 -5.18
CA VAL A 272 -9.02 -1.36 -5.07
C VAL A 272 -7.91 -1.97 -4.24
N MET A 273 -6.78 -2.22 -4.89
CA MET A 273 -5.59 -2.77 -4.28
C MET A 273 -4.71 -1.62 -3.85
N ASN A 274 -4.37 -1.54 -2.57
CA ASN A 274 -3.56 -0.48 -2.00
C ASN A 274 -2.46 -1.08 -1.16
N THR A 275 -1.24 -0.58 -1.33
CA THR A 275 -0.13 -0.87 -0.44
C THR A 275 0.69 0.39 -0.21
N ILE A 276 0.86 0.75 1.05
CA ILE A 276 1.46 2.01 1.45
C ILE A 276 2.82 1.73 2.06
N THR A 277 3.87 2.00 1.29
CA THR A 277 5.24 1.80 1.73
C THR A 277 5.75 3.06 2.40
N PRO A 278 6.03 3.06 3.71
CA PRO A 278 6.64 4.21 4.36
C PRO A 278 8.01 4.48 3.76
N GLU A 279 8.24 5.70 3.30
CA GLU A 279 9.57 6.16 2.92
C GLU A 279 10.29 6.74 4.12
N THR A 280 9.70 7.75 4.74
CA THR A 280 10.17 8.41 5.97
C THR A 280 9.01 8.62 6.94
N ALA A 281 9.28 9.24 8.08
CA ALA A 281 8.23 9.62 9.02
C ALA A 281 7.14 10.55 8.43
N ARG A 282 7.39 11.19 7.28
CA ARG A 282 6.52 12.21 6.66
C ARG A 282 6.24 12.00 5.18
N THR A 283 6.71 10.91 4.61
CA THR A 283 6.54 10.59 3.19
C THR A 283 6.30 9.12 3.00
N SER A 284 5.52 8.75 2.00
CA SER A 284 5.23 7.37 1.64
C SER A 284 5.06 7.18 0.14
N HIS A 285 5.36 5.98 -0.33
CA HIS A 285 5.01 5.52 -1.67
C HIS A 285 3.68 4.77 -1.58
N TYR A 286 2.67 5.28 -2.24
CA TYR A 286 1.35 4.67 -2.29
C TYR A 286 1.15 4.00 -3.65
N PHE A 287 1.25 2.66 -3.67
CA PHE A 287 0.98 1.84 -4.83
C PHE A 287 -0.48 1.43 -4.83
N TRP A 288 -1.19 1.64 -5.92
CA TRP A 288 -2.58 1.27 -6.04
C TRP A 288 -2.91 0.70 -7.42
N ALA A 289 -3.95 -0.14 -7.48
CA ALA A 289 -4.55 -0.62 -8.71
C ALA A 289 -6.06 -0.81 -8.55
N PHE A 290 -6.82 -0.58 -9.61
CA PHE A 290 -8.23 -0.94 -9.67
C PHE A 290 -8.41 -2.15 -10.57
N MET A 291 -8.82 -3.28 -9.98
CA MET A 291 -9.07 -4.55 -10.65
C MET A 291 -10.57 -4.80 -10.76
N ARG A 292 -11.05 -5.28 -11.91
CA ARG A 292 -12.47 -5.58 -12.16
C ARG A 292 -12.67 -6.97 -12.75
N ASN A 293 -13.82 -7.58 -12.51
CA ASN A 293 -14.20 -8.91 -13.01
C ASN A 293 -15.20 -8.88 -14.19
N TYR A 294 -15.29 -7.75 -14.87
CA TYR A 294 -16.18 -7.58 -16.03
C TYR A 294 -15.44 -6.89 -17.18
N ARG A 295 -15.86 -7.22 -18.44
CA ARG A 295 -15.26 -6.67 -19.66
C ARG A 295 -13.72 -6.69 -19.65
N LEU A 296 -13.19 -7.86 -19.34
CA LEU A 296 -11.76 -8.09 -19.06
C LEU A 296 -10.87 -7.68 -20.22
N GLU A 297 -11.34 -7.84 -21.46
CA GLU A 297 -10.62 -7.54 -22.71
C GLU A 297 -10.53 -6.04 -23.04
N SER A 298 -11.30 -5.18 -22.34
CA SER A 298 -11.41 -3.77 -22.70
C SER A 298 -10.31 -2.89 -22.10
N GLN A 299 -9.27 -2.62 -22.87
CA GLN A 299 -8.21 -1.66 -22.49
C GLN A 299 -8.75 -0.23 -22.31
N THR A 300 -9.78 0.15 -23.06
CA THR A 300 -10.42 1.46 -22.92
C THR A 300 -11.00 1.64 -21.51
N ILE A 301 -11.72 0.62 -21.01
CA ILE A 301 -12.26 0.66 -19.64
C ILE A 301 -11.12 0.67 -18.61
N THR A 302 -10.08 -0.15 -18.78
CA THR A 302 -8.91 -0.16 -17.89
C THR A 302 -8.31 1.23 -17.78
N THR A 303 -8.07 1.91 -18.90
CA THR A 303 -7.51 3.27 -18.92
C THR A 303 -8.45 4.29 -18.28
N GLN A 304 -9.76 4.23 -18.57
CA GLN A 304 -10.74 5.15 -17.99
C GLN A 304 -10.86 4.98 -16.47
N LEU A 305 -10.87 3.74 -15.99
CA LEU A 305 -10.92 3.45 -14.54
C LEU A 305 -9.66 3.95 -13.84
N ARG A 306 -8.47 3.67 -14.40
CA ARG A 306 -7.21 4.17 -13.85
C ARG A 306 -7.20 5.69 -13.75
N GLN A 307 -7.61 6.40 -14.80
CA GLN A 307 -7.68 7.86 -14.80
C GLN A 307 -8.70 8.39 -13.79
N GLY A 308 -9.86 7.76 -13.68
CA GLY A 308 -10.90 8.15 -12.72
C GLY A 308 -10.42 7.98 -11.27
N VAL A 309 -9.84 6.83 -10.93
CA VAL A 309 -9.31 6.55 -9.60
C VAL A 309 -8.12 7.46 -9.25
N HIS A 310 -7.24 7.74 -10.23
CA HIS A 310 -6.16 8.72 -10.04
C HIS A 310 -6.69 10.10 -9.64
N GLY A 311 -7.78 10.55 -10.26
CA GLY A 311 -8.42 11.82 -9.90
C GLY A 311 -8.95 11.84 -8.46
N VAL A 312 -9.63 10.75 -8.04
CA VAL A 312 -10.14 10.58 -6.67
C VAL A 312 -9.00 10.61 -5.65
N PHE A 313 -7.94 9.85 -5.87
CA PHE A 313 -6.80 9.80 -4.95
C PHE A 313 -5.98 11.09 -4.91
N GLY A 314 -6.04 11.93 -5.97
CA GLY A 314 -5.47 13.28 -5.94
C GLY A 314 -6.17 14.19 -4.94
N GLU A 315 -7.50 14.05 -4.77
CA GLU A 315 -8.27 14.78 -3.74
C GLU A 315 -7.83 14.36 -2.32
N ASP A 316 -7.57 13.06 -2.11
CA ASP A 316 -7.03 12.55 -0.84
C ASP A 316 -5.61 13.05 -0.56
N GLU A 317 -4.74 13.06 -1.58
CA GLU A 317 -3.34 13.50 -1.46
C GLU A 317 -3.28 14.94 -0.92
N ASP A 318 -4.08 15.83 -1.48
CA ASP A 318 -4.16 17.25 -1.05
C ASP A 318 -4.59 17.36 0.42
N MET A 319 -5.62 16.61 0.82
CA MET A 319 -6.14 16.59 2.18
C MET A 319 -5.12 16.02 3.16
N LEU A 320 -4.51 14.87 2.86
CA LEU A 320 -3.53 14.20 3.71
C LEU A 320 -2.24 15.00 3.85
N ALA A 321 -1.78 15.66 2.79
CA ALA A 321 -0.66 16.58 2.84
C ALA A 321 -0.95 17.80 3.75
N ALA A 322 -2.16 18.35 3.70
CA ALA A 322 -2.57 19.43 4.57
C ALA A 322 -2.67 18.96 6.03
N GLN A 323 -3.22 17.76 6.27
CA GLN A 323 -3.31 17.15 7.59
C GLN A 323 -1.93 16.91 8.20
N GLN A 324 -0.96 16.39 7.42
CA GLN A 324 0.41 16.21 7.88
C GLN A 324 1.04 17.53 8.35
N ARG A 325 0.89 18.61 7.56
CA ARG A 325 1.37 19.94 7.95
C ARG A 325 0.73 20.46 9.23
N ALA A 326 -0.57 20.23 9.40
CA ALA A 326 -1.29 20.62 10.60
C ALA A 326 -0.82 19.83 11.84
N ILE A 327 -0.57 18.54 11.70
CA ILE A 327 -0.02 17.68 12.75
C ILE A 327 1.37 18.17 13.17
N ASP A 328 2.23 18.47 12.20
CA ASP A 328 3.59 18.96 12.47
C ASP A 328 3.58 20.33 13.19
N ALA A 329 2.60 21.18 12.88
CA ALA A 329 2.43 22.49 13.53
C ALA A 329 1.81 22.41 14.93
N ASN A 330 1.17 21.29 15.29
CA ASN A 330 0.46 21.10 16.55
C ASN A 330 0.88 19.79 17.24
N PRO A 331 2.15 19.67 17.68
CA PRO A 331 2.69 18.41 18.20
C PRO A 331 2.00 17.91 19.47
N ASP A 332 1.43 18.82 20.27
CA ASP A 332 0.76 18.52 21.54
C ASP A 332 -0.75 18.31 21.39
N HIS A 333 -1.28 18.34 20.15
CA HIS A 333 -2.70 18.13 19.91
C HIS A 333 -3.13 16.69 20.21
N GLU A 334 -4.15 16.52 21.02
CA GLU A 334 -4.78 15.23 21.32
C GLU A 334 -5.88 14.93 20.32
N PHE A 335 -5.83 13.73 19.68
CA PHE A 335 -6.84 13.31 18.73
C PHE A 335 -8.01 12.65 19.45
N TYR A 336 -9.21 13.08 19.09
CA TYR A 336 -10.44 12.44 19.53
C TYR A 336 -10.88 11.40 18.48
N SER A 337 -11.10 10.16 18.92
CA SER A 337 -11.56 9.09 18.03
C SER A 337 -13.09 9.08 17.96
N LEU A 338 -13.60 9.09 16.74
CA LEU A 338 -15.01 8.91 16.44
C LEU A 338 -15.34 7.41 16.28
N ASN A 339 -16.63 7.05 16.27
CA ASN A 339 -17.02 5.65 16.03
C ASN A 339 -16.56 5.12 14.67
N ILE A 340 -16.52 6.00 13.67
CA ILE A 340 -16.06 5.67 12.31
C ILE A 340 -14.58 5.28 12.25
N ASP A 341 -13.75 5.72 13.22
CA ASP A 341 -12.32 5.41 13.28
C ASP A 341 -12.03 3.97 13.75
N ALA A 342 -13.05 3.17 14.08
CA ALA A 342 -12.87 1.85 14.69
C ALA A 342 -11.93 0.93 13.88
N GLY A 343 -12.01 0.95 12.55
CA GLY A 343 -11.12 0.19 11.66
C GLY A 343 -9.67 0.64 11.80
N GLY A 344 -9.41 1.94 11.65
CA GLY A 344 -8.09 2.55 11.78
C GLY A 344 -7.47 2.34 13.17
N MET A 345 -8.28 2.40 14.24
CA MET A 345 -7.82 2.15 15.61
C MET A 345 -7.34 0.70 15.81
N TRP A 346 -7.98 -0.29 15.20
CA TRP A 346 -7.49 -1.67 15.21
C TRP A 346 -6.21 -1.84 14.40
N VAL A 347 -6.09 -1.18 13.23
CA VAL A 347 -4.85 -1.14 12.46
C VAL A 347 -3.70 -0.61 13.30
N ARG A 348 -3.88 0.51 13.99
CA ARG A 348 -2.86 1.09 14.88
C ARG A 348 -2.45 0.12 15.99
N ARG A 349 -3.38 -0.58 16.64
CA ARG A 349 -3.07 -1.60 17.66
C ARG A 349 -2.26 -2.77 17.11
N ILE A 350 -2.52 -3.19 15.86
CA ILE A 350 -1.75 -4.25 15.21
C ILE A 350 -0.32 -3.76 14.97
N LEU A 351 -0.15 -2.56 14.42
CA LEU A 351 1.16 -1.98 14.15
C LEU A 351 1.97 -1.76 15.44
N ASP A 352 1.32 -1.30 16.51
CA ASP A 352 1.96 -1.13 17.83
C ASP A 352 2.47 -2.47 18.39
N ARG A 353 1.70 -3.56 18.25
CA ARG A 353 2.15 -4.91 18.66
C ARG A 353 3.38 -5.36 17.82
N MET A 354 3.39 -5.07 16.52
CA MET A 354 4.54 -5.41 15.68
C MET A 354 5.80 -4.63 16.10
N LEU A 355 5.66 -3.33 16.38
CA LEU A 355 6.77 -2.51 16.88
C LEU A 355 7.28 -3.00 18.24
N GLN A 356 6.39 -3.34 19.18
CA GLN A 356 6.76 -3.90 20.47
C GLN A 356 7.51 -5.23 20.34
N ALA A 357 7.08 -6.09 19.44
CA ALA A 357 7.74 -7.36 19.17
C ALA A 357 9.18 -7.17 18.63
N GLU A 358 9.46 -6.06 17.97
CA GLU A 358 10.79 -5.66 17.50
C GLU A 358 11.61 -4.89 18.57
N GLY A 359 11.10 -4.71 19.78
CA GLY A 359 11.73 -3.91 20.82
C GLY A 359 11.74 -2.41 20.53
N LEU A 360 10.93 -1.97 19.57
CA LEU A 360 10.75 -0.56 19.24
C LEU A 360 9.62 0.02 20.10
N PRO A 361 9.72 1.30 20.52
CA PRO A 361 8.61 1.93 21.22
C PRO A 361 7.38 1.93 20.31
N ALA A 362 6.28 1.41 20.81
CA ALA A 362 4.96 1.68 20.23
C ALA A 362 4.79 3.19 20.11
N ALA A 363 4.02 3.65 19.14
CA ALA A 363 3.55 5.02 19.16
C ALA A 363 2.94 5.24 20.55
N ALA A 364 3.58 6.04 21.39
CA ALA A 364 3.41 6.01 22.82
C ALA A 364 1.92 5.97 23.19
N ALA A 365 1.52 4.90 23.87
CA ALA A 365 0.27 4.93 24.61
C ALA A 365 0.38 6.14 25.54
N ALA A 366 -0.42 7.17 25.33
CA ALA A 366 -0.54 8.27 26.25
C ALA A 366 -0.88 7.68 27.62
N LYS A 367 -0.09 8.06 28.64
CA LYS A 367 -0.33 7.68 30.03
C LYS A 367 -1.63 8.27 30.54
#